data_6d0e4e8cde73548a068388817eda6789
#
_entry.id   6d0e4e8cde73548a068388817eda6789
#
_cell.length_a   1.000
_cell.length_b   1.000
_cell.length_c   1.000
_cell.angle_alpha   90.00
_cell.angle_beta   90.00
_cell.angle_gamma   90.00
#
_symmetry.space_group_name_H-M   'P 1'
#
loop_
_entity.id
_entity.type
_entity.pdbx_description
1 polymer ?
#
loop_
_entity_poly.entity_id
_entity_poly.type
_entity_poly.pdbx_seq_one_letter_code
_entity_poly.pdbx_strand_id
1 'polypeptide(L)'
;GDAVRPDVIEQKHPVIIAGHGRFGRVINAMVTACGYKTTVIDHNAATVAGYKRFGVETYFGDASRQELLLIAGLAEARLLVVAIDNHEQAMKITEFARKTNPGIKIVARSYDAQQTYELYHAGADEIVRENFDSAVRCGKRALECLGMPKLKAEEVGNLYFHRNRHGMAMAAKAYDPSIGMFENKALIEIVRAENAETERLIRQLLHDQAISWPKDQAETTTEHGDMNMQEPVEGG
;
A
#
# COMPACT_ATOMS: atom_id res chain seq x y z
N GLY A 1 -24.24 -25.24 -8.80
CA GLY A 1 -22.93 -24.95 -9.40
C GLY A 1 -21.88 -25.77 -8.69
N ASP A 2 -21.12 -26.57 -9.45
CA ASP A 2 -20.05 -27.39 -8.88
C ASP A 2 -19.02 -26.46 -8.22
N ALA A 3 -18.80 -26.66 -6.93
CA ALA A 3 -17.78 -25.91 -6.19
C ALA A 3 -16.41 -26.26 -6.80
N VAL A 4 -15.74 -25.28 -7.36
CA VAL A 4 -14.38 -25.46 -7.90
C VAL A 4 -13.48 -25.87 -6.75
N ARG A 5 -12.82 -27.03 -6.87
CA ARG A 5 -11.90 -27.52 -5.83
C ARG A 5 -10.60 -26.75 -5.89
N PRO A 6 -9.96 -26.49 -4.72
CA PRO A 6 -8.63 -25.90 -4.69
C PRO A 6 -7.62 -26.71 -5.50
N ASP A 7 -6.67 -26.05 -6.11
CA ASP A 7 -5.55 -26.69 -6.79
C ASP A 7 -4.66 -27.44 -5.80
N VAL A 8 -3.99 -28.48 -6.29
CA VAL A 8 -2.99 -29.22 -5.51
C VAL A 8 -1.65 -28.48 -5.61
N ILE A 9 -1.06 -28.16 -4.46
CA ILE A 9 0.27 -27.53 -4.38
C ILE A 9 1.30 -28.65 -4.23
N GLU A 10 2.08 -28.88 -5.30
CA GLU A 10 3.04 -30.00 -5.35
C GLU A 10 4.41 -29.64 -4.76
N GLN A 11 4.79 -28.35 -4.79
CA GLN A 11 6.10 -27.89 -4.32
C GLN A 11 5.95 -26.74 -3.34
N LYS A 12 6.75 -26.80 -2.26
CA LYS A 12 6.89 -25.73 -1.29
C LYS A 12 8.02 -24.80 -1.70
N HIS A 13 7.75 -23.50 -1.68
CA HIS A 13 8.74 -22.47 -1.98
C HIS A 13 8.96 -21.56 -0.77
N PRO A 14 10.11 -20.85 -0.69
CA PRO A 14 10.42 -19.99 0.45
C PRO A 14 9.52 -18.75 0.55
N VAL A 15 8.82 -18.39 -0.51
CA VAL A 15 7.93 -17.23 -0.58
C VAL A 15 6.51 -17.67 -0.89
N ILE A 16 5.57 -17.25 -0.06
CA ILE A 16 4.14 -17.42 -0.28
C ILE A 16 3.52 -16.05 -0.55
N ILE A 17 2.73 -15.94 -1.60
CA ILE A 17 1.98 -14.73 -1.95
C ILE A 17 0.49 -15.04 -1.89
N ALA A 18 -0.20 -14.48 -0.92
CA ALA A 18 -1.65 -14.55 -0.77
C ALA A 18 -2.30 -13.38 -1.50
N GLY A 19 -2.92 -13.65 -2.64
CA GLY A 19 -3.54 -12.69 -3.54
C GLY A 19 -2.66 -12.32 -4.73
N HIS A 20 -3.22 -12.52 -5.94
CA HIS A 20 -2.54 -12.22 -7.22
C HIS A 20 -3.32 -11.17 -8.03
N GLY A 21 -3.87 -10.19 -7.32
CA GLY A 21 -4.52 -9.03 -7.91
C GLY A 21 -3.51 -7.98 -8.39
N ARG A 22 -3.97 -6.74 -8.53
CA ARG A 22 -3.15 -5.60 -9.01
C ARG A 22 -1.87 -5.36 -8.21
N PHE A 23 -1.91 -5.61 -6.90
CA PHE A 23 -0.78 -5.44 -5.99
C PHE A 23 0.13 -6.67 -5.96
N GLY A 24 -0.41 -7.86 -5.67
CA GLY A 24 0.35 -9.09 -5.50
C GLY A 24 1.10 -9.52 -6.76
N ARG A 25 0.53 -9.33 -7.95
CA ARG A 25 1.19 -9.67 -9.21
C ARG A 25 2.47 -8.87 -9.47
N VAL A 26 2.51 -7.60 -9.07
CA VAL A 26 3.70 -6.76 -9.22
C VAL A 26 4.81 -7.25 -8.29
N ILE A 27 4.46 -7.58 -7.06
CA ILE A 27 5.41 -8.14 -6.09
C ILE A 27 5.94 -9.48 -6.59
N ASN A 28 5.06 -10.37 -7.06
CA ASN A 28 5.46 -11.66 -7.61
C ASN A 28 6.43 -11.51 -8.79
N ALA A 29 6.14 -10.61 -9.73
CA ALA A 29 7.01 -10.34 -10.87
C ALA A 29 8.40 -9.85 -10.43
N MET A 30 8.48 -8.94 -9.46
CA MET A 30 9.76 -8.45 -8.93
C MET A 30 10.56 -9.56 -8.23
N VAL A 31 9.91 -10.32 -7.36
CA VAL A 31 10.56 -11.37 -6.55
C VAL A 31 11.06 -12.50 -7.46
N THR A 32 10.25 -12.92 -8.42
CA THR A 32 10.63 -13.98 -9.36
C THR A 32 11.71 -13.53 -10.34
N ALA A 33 11.71 -12.29 -10.80
CA ALA A 33 12.76 -11.72 -11.62
C ALA A 33 14.14 -11.72 -10.91
N CYS A 34 14.13 -11.65 -9.57
CA CYS A 34 15.34 -11.79 -8.75
C CYS A 34 15.75 -13.26 -8.51
N GLY A 35 15.08 -14.24 -9.11
CA GLY A 35 15.39 -15.66 -9.01
C GLY A 35 14.76 -16.40 -7.84
N TYR A 36 13.93 -15.75 -7.03
CA TYR A 36 13.20 -16.43 -5.97
C TYR A 36 12.00 -17.20 -6.52
N LYS A 37 11.77 -18.40 -6.01
CA LYS A 37 10.58 -19.16 -6.31
C LYS A 37 9.45 -18.85 -5.34
N THR A 38 8.24 -18.72 -5.86
CA THR A 38 7.07 -18.32 -5.11
C THR A 38 5.93 -19.34 -5.24
N THR A 39 5.14 -19.48 -4.18
CA THR A 39 3.82 -20.13 -4.22
C THR A 39 2.76 -19.03 -4.14
N VAL A 40 2.03 -18.84 -5.22
CA VAL A 40 1.00 -17.79 -5.34
C VAL A 40 -0.37 -18.41 -5.22
N ILE A 41 -1.21 -17.90 -4.33
CA ILE A 41 -2.56 -18.39 -4.07
C ILE A 41 -3.57 -17.27 -4.33
N ASP A 42 -4.57 -17.55 -5.16
CA ASP A 42 -5.66 -16.59 -5.40
C ASP A 42 -7.02 -17.33 -5.42
N HIS A 43 -8.03 -16.67 -4.90
CA HIS A 43 -9.39 -17.22 -4.81
C HIS A 43 -10.20 -17.02 -6.10
N ASN A 44 -9.69 -16.30 -7.08
CA ASN A 44 -10.36 -16.04 -8.34
C ASN A 44 -9.88 -17.03 -9.41
N ALA A 45 -10.71 -18.03 -9.72
CA ALA A 45 -10.39 -19.08 -10.69
C ALA A 45 -10.11 -18.52 -12.09
N ALA A 46 -10.80 -17.48 -12.53
CA ALA A 46 -10.59 -16.84 -13.82
C ALA A 46 -9.23 -16.15 -13.89
N THR A 47 -8.84 -15.46 -12.81
CA THR A 47 -7.53 -14.85 -12.66
C THR A 47 -6.43 -15.90 -12.74
N VAL A 48 -6.56 -16.99 -11.98
CA VAL A 48 -5.59 -18.11 -11.99
C VAL A 48 -5.44 -18.69 -13.39
N ALA A 49 -6.56 -19.03 -14.06
CA ALA A 49 -6.55 -19.57 -15.41
C ALA A 49 -5.94 -18.60 -16.42
N GLY A 50 -6.20 -17.29 -16.28
CA GLY A 50 -5.64 -16.25 -17.12
C GLY A 50 -4.12 -16.16 -16.99
N TYR A 51 -3.59 -16.10 -15.78
CA TYR A 51 -2.14 -15.98 -15.53
C TYR A 51 -1.35 -17.23 -15.90
N LYS A 52 -1.93 -18.43 -15.82
CA LYS A 52 -1.31 -19.66 -16.35
C LYS A 52 -0.98 -19.53 -17.84
N ARG A 53 -1.82 -18.83 -18.62
CA ARG A 53 -1.56 -18.56 -20.06
C ARG A 53 -0.36 -17.63 -20.29
N PHE A 54 -0.04 -16.77 -19.31
CA PHE A 54 1.15 -15.92 -19.35
C PHE A 54 2.39 -16.58 -18.73
N GLY A 55 2.33 -17.89 -18.42
CA GLY A 55 3.44 -18.63 -17.83
C GLY A 55 3.65 -18.32 -16.33
N VAL A 56 2.68 -17.70 -15.67
CA VAL A 56 2.73 -17.47 -14.22
C VAL A 56 2.00 -18.58 -13.51
N GLU A 57 2.71 -19.32 -12.66
CA GLU A 57 2.12 -20.38 -11.85
C GLU A 57 1.41 -19.78 -10.63
N THR A 58 0.09 -19.94 -10.62
CA THR A 58 -0.78 -19.48 -9.54
C THR A 58 -1.75 -20.60 -9.20
N TYR A 59 -1.94 -20.86 -7.91
CA TYR A 59 -2.84 -21.88 -7.41
C TYR A 59 -4.19 -21.28 -7.03
N PHE A 60 -5.27 -21.93 -7.47
CA PHE A 60 -6.61 -21.55 -7.07
C PHE A 60 -6.89 -22.04 -5.65
N GLY A 61 -7.29 -21.12 -4.77
CA GLY A 61 -7.71 -21.45 -3.42
C GLY A 61 -7.92 -20.22 -2.54
N ASP A 62 -8.57 -20.43 -1.43
CA ASP A 62 -8.77 -19.40 -0.39
C ASP A 62 -7.60 -19.45 0.60
N ALA A 63 -6.70 -18.47 0.54
CA ALA A 63 -5.53 -18.38 1.41
C ALA A 63 -5.89 -18.14 2.90
N SER A 64 -7.13 -17.80 3.23
CA SER A 64 -7.58 -17.70 4.62
C SER A 64 -7.82 -19.08 5.27
N ARG A 65 -7.86 -20.13 4.47
CA ARG A 65 -7.93 -21.50 4.98
C ARG A 65 -6.56 -21.96 5.46
N GLN A 66 -6.48 -22.24 6.75
CA GLN A 66 -5.23 -22.59 7.42
C GLN A 66 -4.55 -23.82 6.81
N GLU A 67 -5.35 -24.83 6.46
CA GLU A 67 -4.83 -26.06 5.84
C GLU A 67 -4.11 -25.77 4.51
N LEU A 68 -4.63 -24.84 3.70
CA LEU A 68 -4.02 -24.49 2.43
C LEU A 68 -2.68 -23.80 2.62
N LEU A 69 -2.56 -22.91 3.59
CA LEU A 69 -1.29 -22.26 3.93
C LEU A 69 -0.24 -23.25 4.45
N LEU A 70 -0.66 -24.24 5.24
CA LEU A 70 0.24 -25.32 5.71
C LEU A 70 0.73 -26.17 4.54
N ILE A 71 -0.16 -26.55 3.62
CA ILE A 71 0.19 -27.30 2.41
C ILE A 71 1.15 -26.47 1.53
N ALA A 72 0.95 -25.16 1.47
CA ALA A 72 1.84 -24.24 0.75
C ALA A 72 3.24 -24.08 1.38
N GLY A 73 3.45 -24.63 2.59
CA GLY A 73 4.73 -24.62 3.27
C GLY A 73 4.94 -23.47 4.24
N LEU A 74 3.87 -22.93 4.81
CA LEU A 74 3.94 -21.78 5.73
C LEU A 74 4.91 -22.02 6.90
N ALA A 75 4.96 -23.24 7.43
CA ALA A 75 5.82 -23.55 8.58
C ALA A 75 7.32 -23.36 8.32
N GLU A 76 7.75 -23.51 7.07
CA GLU A 76 9.16 -23.36 6.65
C GLU A 76 9.40 -22.16 5.75
N ALA A 77 8.36 -21.43 5.35
CA ALA A 77 8.49 -20.27 4.48
C ALA A 77 9.30 -19.14 5.14
N ARG A 78 10.05 -18.40 4.33
CA ARG A 78 10.83 -17.25 4.77
C ARG A 78 10.06 -15.94 4.69
N LEU A 79 9.14 -15.86 3.72
CA LEU A 79 8.34 -14.66 3.45
C LEU A 79 6.91 -15.05 3.14
N LEU A 80 5.98 -14.34 3.76
CA LEU A 80 4.58 -14.29 3.36
C LEU A 80 4.22 -12.87 2.95
N VAL A 81 3.65 -12.73 1.77
CA VAL A 81 3.04 -11.48 1.29
C VAL A 81 1.53 -11.59 1.39
N VAL A 82 0.90 -10.71 2.14
CA VAL A 82 -0.56 -10.64 2.30
C VAL A 82 -1.10 -9.50 1.45
N ALA A 83 -1.62 -9.84 0.27
CA ALA A 83 -2.06 -8.90 -0.76
C ALA A 83 -3.51 -9.13 -1.20
N ILE A 84 -4.36 -9.60 -0.27
CA ILE A 84 -5.79 -9.84 -0.53
C ILE A 84 -6.63 -8.61 -0.18
N ASP A 85 -7.79 -8.47 -0.83
CA ASP A 85 -8.66 -7.30 -0.65
C ASP A 85 -9.49 -7.38 0.64
N ASN A 86 -9.86 -8.57 1.07
CA ASN A 86 -10.70 -8.73 2.24
C ASN A 86 -9.90 -8.51 3.53
N HIS A 87 -10.29 -7.47 4.28
CA HIS A 87 -9.63 -7.06 5.51
C HIS A 87 -9.59 -8.16 6.57
N GLU A 88 -10.72 -8.78 6.85
CA GLU A 88 -10.84 -9.84 7.88
C GLU A 88 -9.96 -11.05 7.53
N GLN A 89 -9.94 -11.45 6.26
CA GLN A 89 -9.09 -12.54 5.80
C GLN A 89 -7.61 -12.17 5.90
N ALA A 90 -7.22 -10.95 5.56
CA ALA A 90 -5.84 -10.49 5.70
C ALA A 90 -5.36 -10.57 7.16
N MET A 91 -6.21 -10.19 8.10
CA MET A 91 -5.94 -10.30 9.53
C MET A 91 -5.75 -11.76 9.95
N LYS A 92 -6.70 -12.63 9.60
CA LYS A 92 -6.64 -14.07 9.92
C LYS A 92 -5.39 -14.75 9.38
N ILE A 93 -5.02 -14.45 8.13
CA ILE A 93 -3.80 -14.97 7.50
C ILE A 93 -2.55 -14.51 8.27
N THR A 94 -2.49 -13.23 8.60
CA THR A 94 -1.33 -12.64 9.31
C THR A 94 -1.15 -13.23 10.69
N GLU A 95 -2.22 -13.30 11.49
CA GLU A 95 -2.22 -13.88 12.84
C GLU A 95 -1.84 -15.36 12.81
N PHE A 96 -2.45 -16.12 11.91
CA PHE A 96 -2.16 -17.54 11.76
C PHE A 96 -0.69 -17.78 11.34
N ALA A 97 -0.18 -17.00 10.39
CA ALA A 97 1.20 -17.11 9.93
C ALA A 97 2.19 -16.80 11.05
N ARG A 98 1.97 -15.74 11.81
CA ARG A 98 2.84 -15.38 12.94
C ARG A 98 2.84 -16.45 14.02
N LYS A 99 1.66 -17.03 14.31
CA LYS A 99 1.55 -18.12 15.29
C LYS A 99 2.24 -19.41 14.83
N THR A 100 2.08 -19.75 13.53
CA THR A 100 2.60 -21.01 12.96
C THR A 100 4.11 -20.98 12.75
N ASN A 101 4.63 -19.85 12.28
CA ASN A 101 6.05 -19.64 12.00
C ASN A 101 6.50 -18.29 12.59
N PRO A 102 6.93 -18.26 13.86
CA PRO A 102 7.35 -17.01 14.51
C PRO A 102 8.48 -16.27 13.80
N GLY A 103 9.32 -16.96 13.04
CA GLY A 103 10.47 -16.39 12.32
C GLY A 103 10.15 -15.89 10.91
N ILE A 104 8.95 -16.14 10.39
CA ILE A 104 8.58 -15.70 9.03
C ILE A 104 8.56 -14.17 8.94
N LYS A 105 9.00 -13.63 7.80
CA LYS A 105 8.77 -12.23 7.48
C LYS A 105 7.40 -12.07 6.82
N ILE A 106 6.61 -11.11 7.30
CA ILE A 106 5.26 -10.85 6.80
C ILE A 106 5.21 -9.42 6.26
N VAL A 107 4.97 -9.31 4.97
CA VAL A 107 4.72 -8.04 4.27
C VAL A 107 3.24 -7.99 3.93
N ALA A 108 2.53 -6.99 4.43
CA ALA A 108 1.09 -6.86 4.22
C ALA A 108 0.73 -5.53 3.54
N ARG A 109 -0.28 -5.58 2.69
CA ARG A 109 -0.92 -4.40 2.11
C ARG A 109 -2.05 -3.94 3.01
N SER A 110 -2.16 -2.62 3.21
CA SER A 110 -3.30 -2.01 3.89
C SER A 110 -3.96 -0.94 3.03
N TYR A 111 -5.25 -0.71 3.27
CA TYR A 111 -6.01 0.35 2.62
C TYR A 111 -5.89 1.70 3.35
N ASP A 112 -5.98 1.65 4.67
CA ASP A 112 -6.09 2.84 5.51
C ASP A 112 -5.25 2.72 6.79
N ALA A 113 -5.35 3.74 7.62
CA ALA A 113 -4.60 3.82 8.88
C ALA A 113 -5.06 2.74 9.86
N GLN A 114 -6.37 2.52 9.98
CA GLN A 114 -6.92 1.55 10.92
C GLN A 114 -6.42 0.13 10.59
N GLN A 115 -6.54 -0.30 9.35
CA GLN A 115 -6.02 -1.58 8.91
C GLN A 115 -4.52 -1.70 9.11
N THR A 116 -3.76 -0.60 8.93
CA THR A 116 -2.33 -0.60 9.20
C THR A 116 -2.05 -0.91 10.67
N TYR A 117 -2.77 -0.29 11.59
CA TYR A 117 -2.59 -0.56 13.03
C TYR A 117 -2.96 -2.00 13.40
N GLU A 118 -4.05 -2.50 12.86
CA GLU A 118 -4.52 -3.87 13.10
C GLU A 118 -3.53 -4.91 12.56
N LEU A 119 -3.01 -4.74 11.35
CA LEU A 119 -1.98 -5.62 10.77
C LEU A 119 -0.67 -5.59 11.57
N TYR A 120 -0.29 -4.43 12.11
CA TYR A 120 0.84 -4.33 13.02
C TYR A 120 0.63 -5.20 14.26
N HIS A 121 -0.53 -5.10 14.91
CA HIS A 121 -0.87 -5.92 16.08
C HIS A 121 -1.02 -7.41 15.74
N ALA A 122 -1.47 -7.75 14.55
CA ALA A 122 -1.52 -9.13 14.06
C ALA A 122 -0.14 -9.74 13.82
N GLY A 123 0.93 -8.92 13.81
CA GLY A 123 2.31 -9.37 13.69
C GLY A 123 2.93 -9.24 12.31
N ALA A 124 2.40 -8.37 11.44
CA ALA A 124 3.07 -8.01 10.20
C ALA A 124 4.37 -7.25 10.50
N ASP A 125 5.45 -7.59 9.79
CA ASP A 125 6.76 -6.90 9.93
C ASP A 125 6.80 -5.61 9.13
N GLU A 126 6.27 -5.63 7.90
CA GLU A 126 6.19 -4.48 7.01
C GLU A 126 4.77 -4.31 6.49
N ILE A 127 4.27 -3.09 6.54
CA ILE A 127 2.93 -2.76 6.07
C ILE A 127 3.02 -1.62 5.08
N VAL A 128 2.52 -1.87 3.86
CA VAL A 128 2.52 -0.91 2.77
C VAL A 128 1.09 -0.48 2.48
N ARG A 129 0.82 0.82 2.62
CA ARG A 129 -0.50 1.37 2.27
C ARG A 129 -0.63 1.49 0.76
N GLU A 130 -1.68 0.90 0.20
CA GLU A 130 -1.86 0.70 -1.25
C GLU A 130 -1.67 1.98 -2.08
N ASN A 131 -2.23 3.10 -1.62
CA ASN A 131 -2.24 4.35 -2.37
C ASN A 131 -1.25 5.39 -1.87
N PHE A 132 -0.54 5.14 -0.77
CA PHE A 132 0.26 6.18 -0.13
C PHE A 132 1.42 6.66 -0.98
N ASP A 133 2.20 5.75 -1.54
CA ASP A 133 3.37 6.08 -2.34
C ASP A 133 2.99 6.84 -3.61
N SER A 134 1.91 6.41 -4.27
CA SER A 134 1.37 7.10 -5.45
C SER A 134 0.76 8.46 -5.10
N ALA A 135 0.10 8.59 -3.94
CA ALA A 135 -0.44 9.85 -3.45
C ALA A 135 0.67 10.87 -3.13
N VAL A 136 1.76 10.43 -2.48
CA VAL A 136 2.93 11.30 -2.24
C VAL A 136 3.55 11.76 -3.54
N ARG A 137 3.70 10.88 -4.52
CA ARG A 137 4.18 11.25 -5.85
C ARG A 137 3.26 12.27 -6.53
N CYS A 138 1.96 12.09 -6.43
CA CYS A 138 0.97 13.05 -6.93
C CYS A 138 1.11 14.41 -6.21
N GLY A 139 1.30 14.40 -4.89
CA GLY A 139 1.54 15.60 -4.10
C GLY A 139 2.79 16.38 -4.55
N LYS A 140 3.90 15.68 -4.84
CA LYS A 140 5.10 16.29 -5.41
C LYS A 140 4.79 17.00 -6.73
N ARG A 141 4.03 16.37 -7.63
CA ARG A 141 3.62 16.98 -8.90
C ARG A 141 2.69 18.18 -8.69
N ALA A 142 1.78 18.11 -7.74
CA ALA A 142 0.94 19.24 -7.38
C ALA A 142 1.77 20.46 -6.92
N LEU A 143 2.79 20.23 -6.07
CA LEU A 143 3.72 21.29 -5.66
C LEU A 143 4.47 21.90 -6.85
N GLU A 144 4.94 21.08 -7.80
CA GLU A 144 5.56 21.57 -9.03
C GLU A 144 4.57 22.42 -9.86
N CYS A 145 3.31 22.00 -9.99
CA CYS A 145 2.27 22.77 -10.68
C CYS A 145 1.96 24.11 -10.00
N LEU A 146 2.14 24.19 -8.67
CA LEU A 146 2.06 25.44 -7.92
C LEU A 146 3.30 26.32 -8.06
N GLY A 147 4.29 25.90 -8.88
CA GLY A 147 5.51 26.64 -9.17
C GLY A 147 6.72 26.23 -8.32
N MET A 148 6.64 25.22 -7.45
CA MET A 148 7.78 24.75 -6.65
C MET A 148 8.85 24.14 -7.55
N PRO A 149 10.14 24.49 -7.38
CA PRO A 149 11.20 23.81 -8.10
C PRO A 149 11.18 22.30 -7.84
N LYS A 150 11.38 21.52 -8.89
CA LYS A 150 11.30 20.04 -8.84
C LYS A 150 12.09 19.42 -7.69
N LEU A 151 13.36 19.86 -7.52
CA LEU A 151 14.20 19.36 -6.41
C LEU A 151 13.57 19.63 -5.05
N LYS A 152 12.99 20.82 -4.86
CA LYS A 152 12.35 21.17 -3.59
C LYS A 152 11.08 20.37 -3.36
N ALA A 153 10.26 20.15 -4.39
CA ALA A 153 9.09 19.28 -4.31
C ALA A 153 9.48 17.83 -3.95
N GLU A 154 10.59 17.33 -4.49
CA GLU A 154 11.12 16.02 -4.13
C GLU A 154 11.58 15.97 -2.66
N GLU A 155 12.31 16.97 -2.16
CA GLU A 155 12.74 17.06 -0.76
C GLU A 155 11.55 17.09 0.20
N VAL A 156 10.55 17.93 -0.07
CA VAL A 156 9.32 18.02 0.73
C VAL A 156 8.58 16.68 0.75
N GLY A 157 8.39 16.08 -0.42
CA GLY A 157 7.69 14.80 -0.53
C GLY A 157 8.43 13.66 0.19
N ASN A 158 9.76 13.62 0.12
CA ASN A 158 10.56 12.62 0.82
C ASN A 158 10.50 12.81 2.34
N LEU A 159 10.61 14.06 2.81
CA LEU A 159 10.45 14.37 4.23
C LEU A 159 9.07 13.96 4.73
N TYR A 160 8.01 14.32 4.00
CA TYR A 160 6.63 13.93 4.33
C TYR A 160 6.47 12.40 4.39
N PHE A 161 7.00 11.68 3.40
CA PHE A 161 6.96 10.23 3.34
C PHE A 161 7.57 9.57 4.59
N HIS A 162 8.79 9.97 4.94
CA HIS A 162 9.48 9.40 6.09
C HIS A 162 8.82 9.77 7.42
N ARG A 163 8.39 11.01 7.57
CA ARG A 163 7.69 11.46 8.78
C ARG A 163 6.36 10.76 8.96
N ASN A 164 5.61 10.59 7.88
CA ASN A 164 4.33 9.89 7.95
C ASN A 164 4.50 8.41 8.32
N ARG A 165 5.50 7.73 7.77
CA ARG A 165 5.81 6.34 8.19
C ARG A 165 6.18 6.27 9.67
N HIS A 166 6.99 7.20 10.15
CA HIS A 166 7.34 7.28 11.57
C HIS A 166 6.10 7.49 12.43
N GLY A 167 5.26 8.46 12.10
CA GLY A 167 4.01 8.75 12.82
C GLY A 167 3.04 7.56 12.84
N MET A 168 2.93 6.83 11.72
CA MET A 168 2.12 5.60 11.66
C MET A 168 2.64 4.53 12.61
N ALA A 169 3.95 4.32 12.70
CA ALA A 169 4.55 3.35 13.61
C ALA A 169 4.33 3.74 15.09
N MET A 170 4.39 5.03 15.40
CA MET A 170 4.09 5.52 16.74
C MET A 170 2.60 5.36 17.09
N ALA A 171 1.73 5.71 16.15
CA ALA A 171 0.28 5.59 16.32
C ALA A 171 -0.16 4.12 16.47
N ALA A 172 0.45 3.20 15.73
CA ALA A 172 0.14 1.77 15.83
C ALA A 172 0.37 1.21 17.24
N LYS A 173 1.38 1.71 17.95
CA LYS A 173 1.65 1.28 19.35
C LYS A 173 0.57 1.76 20.34
N ALA A 174 -0.11 2.85 20.04
CA ALA A 174 -1.17 3.42 20.87
C ALA A 174 -2.57 2.97 20.45
N TYR A 175 -2.67 2.26 19.32
CA TYR A 175 -3.94 1.75 18.84
C TYR A 175 -4.47 0.67 19.78
N ASP A 176 -5.75 0.78 20.15
CA ASP A 176 -6.48 -0.20 20.94
C ASP A 176 -7.74 -0.60 20.16
N PRO A 177 -7.86 -1.87 19.73
CA PRO A 177 -9.01 -2.32 18.95
C PRO A 177 -10.34 -2.28 19.72
N SER A 178 -10.30 -2.16 21.05
CA SER A 178 -11.49 -2.04 21.89
C SER A 178 -12.03 -0.61 21.96
N ILE A 179 -11.25 0.38 21.49
CA ILE A 179 -11.60 1.80 21.50
C ILE A 179 -11.69 2.27 20.05
N GLY A 180 -12.77 2.93 19.68
CA GLY A 180 -12.88 3.53 18.35
C GLY A 180 -11.70 4.48 18.07
N MET A 181 -11.18 4.43 16.85
CA MET A 181 -9.98 5.18 16.46
C MET A 181 -10.11 6.69 16.79
N PHE A 182 -11.30 7.25 16.59
CA PHE A 182 -11.58 8.67 16.84
C PHE A 182 -11.92 9.00 18.31
N GLU A 183 -12.08 8.00 19.15
CA GLU A 183 -12.31 8.11 20.60
C GLU A 183 -11.03 7.83 21.41
N ASN A 184 -10.01 7.26 20.78
CA ASN A 184 -8.73 6.96 21.40
C ASN A 184 -7.89 8.25 21.57
N LYS A 185 -7.95 8.85 22.76
CA LYS A 185 -7.27 10.12 23.05
C LYS A 185 -5.76 10.04 22.85
N ALA A 186 -5.13 8.94 23.29
CA ALA A 186 -3.68 8.75 23.14
C ALA A 186 -3.27 8.69 21.67
N LEU A 187 -4.03 7.98 20.86
CA LEU A 187 -3.82 7.92 19.41
C LEU A 187 -3.98 9.30 18.75
N ILE A 188 -5.03 10.04 19.12
CA ILE A 188 -5.30 11.39 18.60
C ILE A 188 -4.15 12.35 18.94
N GLU A 189 -3.66 12.32 20.18
CA GLU A 189 -2.54 13.17 20.61
C GLU A 189 -1.27 12.87 19.84
N ILE A 190 -0.94 11.60 19.64
CA ILE A 190 0.23 11.17 18.83
C ILE A 190 0.10 11.67 17.39
N VAL A 191 -1.03 11.42 16.75
CA VAL A 191 -1.25 11.84 15.36
C VAL A 191 -1.15 13.36 15.21
N ARG A 192 -1.71 14.12 16.14
CA ARG A 192 -1.61 15.59 16.15
C ARG A 192 -0.18 16.07 16.32
N ALA A 193 0.56 15.49 17.27
CA ALA A 193 1.95 15.85 17.53
C ALA A 193 2.84 15.55 16.30
N GLU A 194 2.68 14.37 15.68
CA GLU A 194 3.44 13.98 14.50
C GLU A 194 3.12 14.85 13.28
N ASN A 195 1.86 15.22 13.08
CA ASN A 195 1.46 16.13 12.01
C ASN A 195 2.04 17.53 12.22
N ALA A 196 1.99 18.06 13.43
CA ALA A 196 2.55 19.38 13.77
C ALA A 196 4.08 19.41 13.58
N GLU A 197 4.76 18.35 14.00
CA GLU A 197 6.22 18.24 13.82
C GLU A 197 6.59 18.11 12.33
N THR A 198 5.84 17.34 11.56
CA THR A 198 6.03 17.24 10.11
C THR A 198 5.87 18.59 9.44
N GLU A 199 4.83 19.34 9.77
CA GLU A 199 4.60 20.69 9.25
C GLU A 199 5.73 21.65 9.64
N ARG A 200 6.20 21.60 10.89
CA ARG A 200 7.32 22.40 11.38
C ARG A 200 8.61 22.12 10.57
N LEU A 201 8.92 20.86 10.36
CA LEU A 201 10.13 20.44 9.60
C LEU A 201 10.05 20.84 8.13
N ILE A 202 8.88 20.73 7.49
CA ILE A 202 8.68 21.20 6.12
C ILE A 202 8.87 22.71 6.05
N ARG A 203 8.30 23.47 6.96
CA ARG A 203 8.49 24.92 7.02
C ARG A 203 9.95 25.30 7.20
N GLN A 204 10.69 24.61 8.07
CA GLN A 204 12.12 24.80 8.25
C GLN A 204 12.88 24.50 6.95
N LEU A 205 12.61 23.39 6.28
CA LEU A 205 13.22 23.03 5.00
C LEU A 205 13.01 24.11 3.94
N LEU A 206 11.84 24.75 3.92
CA LEU A 206 11.52 25.81 2.98
C LEU A 206 12.17 27.15 3.36
N HIS A 207 12.42 27.41 4.64
CA HIS A 207 12.99 28.66 5.13
C HIS A 207 14.51 28.70 5.01
N ASP A 208 15.21 27.60 5.31
CA ASP A 208 16.67 27.53 5.36
C ASP A 208 17.33 27.68 3.98
N GLN A 209 16.58 27.56 2.92
CA GLN A 209 17.05 27.83 1.56
C GLN A 209 16.26 29.03 1.01
N ALA A 210 16.81 30.22 1.05
CA ALA A 210 16.24 31.50 0.62
C ALA A 210 15.59 31.48 -0.79
N ILE A 211 14.59 30.66 -0.98
CA ILE A 211 13.77 30.56 -2.17
C ILE A 211 12.47 31.29 -1.87
N SER A 212 12.34 32.49 -2.45
CA SER A 212 11.07 33.19 -2.47
C SER A 212 10.06 32.35 -3.27
N TRP A 213 9.24 31.67 -2.54
CA TRP A 213 8.07 30.96 -3.05
C TRP A 213 6.93 31.98 -3.20
N PRO A 214 6.25 32.09 -4.33
CA PRO A 214 5.05 32.93 -4.42
C PRO A 214 3.95 32.34 -3.56
N LYS A 215 3.89 32.78 -2.30
CA LYS A 215 2.90 32.29 -1.33
C LYS A 215 1.49 32.80 -1.57
N ASP A 216 1.32 33.88 -2.34
CA ASP A 216 0.05 34.52 -2.56
C ASP A 216 -0.02 35.09 -3.98
N GLN A 217 -0.44 34.25 -4.92
CA GLN A 217 -1.17 34.73 -6.09
C GLN A 217 -2.59 34.16 -6.04
N ALA A 218 -3.26 34.34 -4.94
CA ALA A 218 -4.71 34.12 -4.80
C ALA A 218 -5.46 35.45 -4.90
N GLU A 219 -5.00 36.38 -5.75
CA GLU A 219 -5.81 37.54 -6.18
C GLU A 219 -5.33 38.01 -7.56
N THR A 220 -6.31 38.01 -8.46
CA THR A 220 -6.31 38.43 -9.87
C THR A 220 -5.99 37.28 -10.85
N THR A 221 -6.92 36.77 -11.61
CA THR A 221 -7.78 37.42 -12.58
C THR A 221 -8.84 36.43 -13.06
N THR A 222 -10.07 36.69 -12.79
CA THR A 222 -11.17 36.30 -13.65
C THR A 222 -11.11 37.11 -14.92
N GLU A 223 -10.34 36.66 -15.89
CA GLU A 223 -10.60 37.00 -17.27
C GLU A 223 -11.06 35.74 -17.98
N HIS A 224 -12.35 35.69 -18.18
CA HIS A 224 -12.99 34.78 -19.11
C HIS A 224 -12.43 35.09 -20.50
N GLY A 225 -11.46 34.33 -20.92
CA GLY A 225 -11.12 34.19 -22.32
C GLY A 225 -12.19 33.36 -23.00
N ASP A 226 -13.04 33.99 -23.76
CA ASP A 226 -13.99 33.34 -24.65
C ASP A 226 -13.28 32.29 -25.50
N MET A 227 -13.57 31.04 -25.24
CA MET A 227 -13.19 29.95 -26.14
C MET A 227 -14.16 29.98 -27.31
N ASN A 228 -13.76 30.71 -28.36
CA ASN A 228 -14.40 30.73 -29.65
C ASN A 228 -14.31 29.33 -30.28
N MET A 229 -15.35 28.54 -30.12
CA MET A 229 -15.54 27.30 -30.87
C MET A 229 -15.93 27.66 -32.30
N GLN A 230 -14.95 27.67 -33.20
CA GLN A 230 -15.25 27.68 -34.63
C GLN A 230 -15.75 26.28 -35.02
N GLU A 231 -17.01 26.24 -35.45
CA GLU A 231 -17.61 25.10 -36.13
C GLU A 231 -16.87 24.79 -37.43
N PRO A 232 -16.68 23.51 -37.80
CA PRO A 232 -16.15 23.18 -39.13
C PRO A 232 -17.22 23.46 -40.18
N VAL A 233 -16.84 24.30 -41.14
CA VAL A 233 -17.65 24.58 -42.35
C VAL A 233 -17.67 23.32 -43.21
N GLU A 234 -18.86 22.74 -43.39
CA GLU A 234 -19.15 21.81 -44.49
C GLU A 234 -19.10 22.59 -45.81
N GLY A 235 -18.41 22.05 -46.77
CA GLY A 235 -18.38 22.64 -48.10
C GLY A 235 -17.73 21.78 -49.17
N GLY A 236 -18.57 21.24 -50.04
CA GLY A 236 -18.22 20.95 -51.43
C GLY A 236 -17.66 19.57 -51.76
#